data_df2c8002079a45a5a73eb3a6aa3ebb26
#
_entry.id   df2c8002079a45a5a73eb3a6aa3ebb26
#
_cell.length_a   1.000
_cell.length_b   1.000
_cell.length_c   1.000
_cell.angle_alpha   90.00
_cell.angle_beta   90.00
_cell.angle_gamma   90.00
#
_symmetry.space_group_name_H-M   'P 1'
#
loop_
_entity.id
_entity.type
_entity.pdbx_description
1 polymer ?
#
loop_
_entity_poly.entity_id
_entity_poly.type
_entity_poly.pdbx_seq_one_letter_code
_entity_poly.pdbx_strand_id
1 'polypeptide(L)'
;MCGIYTTAGNDAAPSTEAAASDDAATEEEEEAWSGTLTVWSPQEDQDTGWLQKECDAFNAAHPNWDVTFEYGVCAEGDAKATVTTDVEGSADVYMLANDNIPDLVAANALAELGGSYLDYVTSTNSDSITASVTYNDAVVAFPFTSNTWFMYYDKSVFSDEDIKSFDTMLEKGKVAFPLSDSWYIQAFYVGNGCSLFGDGTDAAAGIDFDGEKAAAVTDYLVDVVANPNFINDADGAGLAGLRDGSVNAVFSGTWNAEAVKEALGDNMGVAALPSFNLNGTDCQMKSFIGSKAIGVNPNAENMQVAMALAAYLAGEDAQKDHYDMRNILPTNTNVAVDDEIAAAVADVMINTSIMQPLVPEMSNYWSPAENMGKALVAGEVTHDNAAEKTADMNTAMNTDAAQ
;
A
#
# COMPACT_ATOMS: atom_id res chain seq x y z
N MET A 1 57.94 71.05 1.98
CA MET A 1 58.94 70.73 3.05
C MET A 1 58.51 69.40 3.65
N CYS A 2 59.39 68.49 3.36
CA CYS A 2 59.90 67.46 4.28
C CYS A 2 58.91 66.67 5.05
N GLY A 3 58.97 65.41 5.06
CA GLY A 3 59.92 64.30 4.74
C GLY A 3 59.30 63.03 5.31
N ILE A 4 59.42 62.02 4.55
CA ILE A 4 60.14 60.76 4.72
C ILE A 4 60.09 60.17 6.17
N TYR A 5 59.59 58.95 6.32
CA TYR A 5 60.31 57.68 6.47
C TYR A 5 59.37 56.49 6.66
N THR A 6 59.74 55.48 5.91
CA THR A 6 59.38 54.08 5.89
C THR A 6 59.46 53.36 7.24
N THR A 7 58.62 52.37 7.45
CA THR A 7 59.12 51.03 7.80
C THR A 7 58.03 49.97 7.51
N ALA A 8 58.43 48.91 6.93
CA ALA A 8 57.70 47.71 6.67
C ALA A 8 57.40 46.97 7.98
N GLY A 9 56.21 46.48 8.10
CA GLY A 9 55.78 45.52 9.11
C GLY A 9 54.86 44.52 8.46
N ASN A 10 55.42 43.35 8.21
CA ASN A 10 54.74 42.14 7.86
C ASN A 10 53.85 41.77 9.03
N ASP A 11 52.56 41.76 8.86
CA ASP A 11 51.70 40.97 9.74
C ASP A 11 50.66 40.22 8.90
N ALA A 12 50.81 38.90 9.02
CA ALA A 12 50.00 37.88 8.44
C ALA A 12 48.55 38.02 8.99
N ALA A 13 47.59 38.01 8.08
CA ALA A 13 46.19 37.81 8.43
C ALA A 13 45.99 36.39 8.98
N PRO A 14 45.23 36.21 10.04
CA PRO A 14 44.88 34.86 10.47
C PRO A 14 43.86 34.26 9.49
N SER A 15 44.22 33.13 8.92
CA SER A 15 43.32 32.25 8.23
C SER A 15 42.26 31.80 9.21
N THR A 16 41.02 32.21 8.98
CA THR A 16 39.86 31.55 9.56
C THR A 16 39.73 30.20 8.90
N GLU A 17 40.25 29.18 9.56
CA GLU A 17 39.83 27.82 9.36
C GLU A 17 38.34 27.80 9.66
N ALA A 18 37.54 27.59 8.61
CA ALA A 18 36.16 27.14 8.76
C ALA A 18 36.23 25.75 9.43
N ALA A 19 35.81 25.71 10.68
CA ALA A 19 35.51 24.46 11.34
C ALA A 19 34.44 23.76 10.51
N ALA A 20 34.82 22.73 9.79
CA ALA A 20 33.89 21.74 9.31
C ALA A 20 33.24 21.16 10.58
N SER A 21 31.95 21.42 10.75
CA SER A 21 31.15 20.67 11.69
C SER A 21 31.12 19.25 11.16
N ASP A 22 31.95 18.42 11.73
CA ASP A 22 31.84 16.97 11.67
C ASP A 22 30.56 16.60 12.47
N ASP A 23 29.44 16.69 11.81
CA ASP A 23 28.21 16.04 12.23
C ASP A 23 28.27 14.60 11.71
N ALA A 24 29.32 13.89 12.12
CA ALA A 24 29.33 12.45 12.10
C ALA A 24 28.27 12.03 13.10
N ALA A 25 27.12 11.57 12.59
CA ALA A 25 26.23 10.74 13.38
C ALA A 25 27.13 9.69 14.06
N THR A 26 27.20 9.76 15.37
CA THR A 26 27.85 8.72 16.17
C THR A 26 27.08 7.45 15.87
N GLU A 27 27.68 6.56 15.05
CA GLU A 27 27.28 5.16 15.03
C GLU A 27 27.40 4.72 16.48
N GLU A 28 26.26 4.45 17.16
CA GLU A 28 26.30 3.80 18.46
C GLU A 28 27.04 2.49 18.23
N GLU A 29 28.19 2.33 18.88
CA GLU A 29 28.97 1.10 18.80
C GLU A 29 28.04 -0.04 19.20
N GLU A 30 27.86 -1.01 18.30
CA GLU A 30 27.07 -2.20 18.57
C GLU A 30 27.74 -2.96 19.75
N GLU A 31 27.07 -3.00 20.90
CA GLU A 31 27.52 -3.81 22.01
C GLU A 31 27.44 -5.29 21.61
N ALA A 32 28.47 -6.05 21.99
CA ALA A 32 28.49 -7.49 21.71
C ALA A 32 27.31 -8.19 22.37
N TRP A 33 26.60 -9.00 21.60
CA TRP A 33 25.45 -9.74 22.10
C TRP A 33 25.39 -11.15 21.47
N SER A 34 25.02 -12.13 22.29
CA SER A 34 24.76 -13.48 21.85
C SER A 34 23.43 -13.93 22.45
N GLY A 35 22.53 -14.39 21.62
CA GLY A 35 21.21 -14.80 22.09
C GLY A 35 20.33 -15.34 20.96
N THR A 36 19.07 -15.61 21.30
CA THR A 36 18.08 -16.17 20.36
C THR A 36 17.04 -15.12 20.01
N LEU A 37 16.72 -15.01 18.71
CA LEU A 37 15.56 -14.29 18.22
C LEU A 37 14.58 -15.27 17.57
N THR A 38 13.33 -15.18 17.96
CA THR A 38 12.24 -15.90 17.30
C THR A 38 11.65 -15.04 16.19
N VAL A 39 11.56 -15.58 15.00
CA VAL A 39 11.06 -14.90 13.80
C VAL A 39 9.92 -15.69 13.18
N TRP A 40 8.76 -15.05 13.01
CA TRP A 40 7.59 -15.66 12.38
C TRP A 40 7.33 -15.09 10.99
N SER A 41 7.15 -15.97 10.04
CA SER A 41 6.82 -15.66 8.66
C SER A 41 5.81 -16.64 8.08
N PRO A 42 5.20 -16.32 6.91
CA PRO A 42 4.50 -17.34 6.13
C PRO A 42 5.40 -18.56 5.83
N GLN A 43 4.76 -19.72 5.65
CA GLN A 43 5.46 -20.96 5.32
C GLN A 43 6.30 -20.83 4.04
N GLU A 44 5.77 -20.11 3.04
CA GLU A 44 6.40 -19.96 1.74
C GLU A 44 7.73 -19.16 1.81
N ASP A 45 7.88 -18.23 2.74
CA ASP A 45 9.14 -17.52 2.95
C ASP A 45 10.23 -18.40 3.56
N GLN A 46 9.84 -19.45 4.23
CA GLN A 46 10.74 -20.47 4.76
C GLN A 46 11.02 -21.56 3.71
N ASP A 47 10.01 -22.03 3.00
CA ASP A 47 10.13 -23.08 1.98
C ASP A 47 11.03 -22.64 0.81
N THR A 48 10.98 -21.38 0.43
CA THR A 48 11.88 -20.81 -0.59
C THR A 48 13.31 -20.62 -0.11
N GLY A 49 13.53 -20.68 1.20
CA GLY A 49 14.83 -20.40 1.84
C GLY A 49 15.13 -18.91 2.01
N TRP A 50 14.20 -18.02 1.65
CA TRP A 50 14.43 -16.57 1.76
C TRP A 50 14.72 -16.13 3.19
N LEU A 51 13.88 -16.53 4.16
CA LEU A 51 14.02 -16.08 5.53
C LEU A 51 15.37 -16.49 6.14
N GLN A 52 15.76 -17.77 5.96
CA GLN A 52 17.04 -18.28 6.45
C GLN A 52 18.23 -17.58 5.81
N LYS A 53 18.16 -17.36 4.48
CA LYS A 53 19.21 -16.65 3.74
C LYS A 53 19.43 -15.25 4.30
N GLU A 54 18.35 -14.49 4.51
CA GLU A 54 18.45 -13.11 4.97
C GLU A 54 18.88 -13.03 6.44
N CYS A 55 18.41 -13.95 7.29
CA CYS A 55 18.85 -14.03 8.69
C CYS A 55 20.33 -14.38 8.81
N ASP A 56 20.84 -15.32 7.99
CA ASP A 56 22.25 -15.65 7.94
C ASP A 56 23.09 -14.48 7.44
N ALA A 57 22.61 -13.75 6.44
CA ALA A 57 23.26 -12.55 5.93
C ALA A 57 23.28 -11.42 6.96
N PHE A 58 22.22 -11.27 7.76
CA PHE A 58 22.19 -10.34 8.88
C PHE A 58 23.28 -10.64 9.91
N ASN A 59 23.44 -11.90 10.32
CA ASN A 59 24.54 -12.30 11.21
C ASN A 59 25.90 -11.98 10.62
N ALA A 60 26.11 -12.22 9.33
CA ALA A 60 27.37 -11.91 8.65
C ALA A 60 27.64 -10.41 8.59
N ALA A 61 26.61 -9.58 8.50
CA ALA A 61 26.70 -8.12 8.47
C ALA A 61 26.99 -7.49 9.86
N HIS A 62 26.69 -8.23 10.93
CA HIS A 62 26.82 -7.77 12.32
C HIS A 62 27.74 -8.69 13.13
N PRO A 63 29.07 -8.61 12.95
CA PRO A 63 30.02 -9.55 13.55
C PRO A 63 30.05 -9.48 15.10
N ASN A 64 29.53 -8.41 15.69
CA ASN A 64 29.42 -8.28 17.15
C ASN A 64 28.20 -9.01 17.72
N TRP A 65 27.29 -9.46 16.89
CA TRP A 65 26.09 -10.18 17.27
C TRP A 65 26.14 -11.62 16.79
N ASP A 66 25.98 -12.54 17.73
CA ASP A 66 25.87 -13.98 17.45
C ASP A 66 24.43 -14.41 17.73
N VAL A 67 23.58 -14.27 16.70
CA VAL A 67 22.16 -14.53 16.82
C VAL A 67 21.85 -15.96 16.40
N THR A 68 21.19 -16.70 17.29
CA THR A 68 20.51 -17.95 16.95
C THR A 68 19.07 -17.65 16.58
N PHE A 69 18.63 -18.08 15.39
CA PHE A 69 17.27 -17.85 14.94
C PHE A 69 16.38 -19.07 15.20
N GLU A 70 15.22 -18.83 15.77
CA GLU A 70 14.12 -19.80 15.86
C GLU A 70 12.99 -19.35 14.93
N TYR A 71 12.63 -20.20 13.97
CA TYR A 71 11.61 -19.86 12.98
C TYR A 71 10.27 -20.50 13.32
N GLY A 72 9.22 -19.68 13.31
CA GLY A 72 7.83 -20.12 13.42
C GLY A 72 7.03 -19.75 12.18
N VAL A 73 5.98 -20.50 11.91
CA VAL A 73 5.07 -20.25 10.79
C VAL A 73 3.85 -19.49 11.29
N CYS A 74 3.63 -18.32 10.70
CA CYS A 74 2.44 -17.50 10.92
C CYS A 74 2.16 -16.70 9.64
N ALA A 75 1.04 -16.94 9.00
CA ALA A 75 0.62 -16.11 7.87
C ALA A 75 0.34 -14.68 8.34
N GLU A 76 0.63 -13.70 7.49
CA GLU A 76 0.52 -12.28 7.87
C GLU A 76 -0.90 -11.90 8.34
N GLY A 77 -1.93 -12.45 7.68
CA GLY A 77 -3.34 -12.21 8.06
C GLY A 77 -3.73 -12.80 9.42
N ASP A 78 -2.99 -13.80 9.90
CA ASP A 78 -3.24 -14.50 11.17
C ASP A 78 -2.44 -13.90 12.35
N ALA A 79 -1.56 -12.94 12.08
CA ALA A 79 -0.66 -12.36 13.10
C ALA A 79 -1.43 -11.82 14.31
N LYS A 80 -2.52 -11.10 14.08
CA LYS A 80 -3.37 -10.60 15.15
C LYS A 80 -3.86 -11.71 16.08
N ALA A 81 -4.49 -12.73 15.52
CA ALA A 81 -5.06 -13.83 16.31
C ALA A 81 -3.99 -14.62 17.06
N THR A 82 -2.83 -14.83 16.45
CA THR A 82 -1.74 -15.61 17.02
C THR A 82 -0.99 -14.83 18.09
N VAL A 83 -0.58 -13.60 17.79
CA VAL A 83 0.24 -12.77 18.69
C VAL A 83 -0.53 -12.31 19.91
N THR A 84 -1.80 -11.88 19.75
CA THR A 84 -2.59 -11.36 20.87
C THR A 84 -3.01 -12.42 21.88
N THR A 85 -2.89 -13.70 21.54
CA THR A 85 -3.14 -14.80 22.49
C THR A 85 -2.11 -14.83 23.62
N ASP A 86 -0.84 -14.57 23.30
CA ASP A 86 0.25 -14.47 24.27
C ASP A 86 1.36 -13.57 23.71
N VAL A 87 1.28 -12.28 23.96
CA VAL A 87 2.21 -11.29 23.39
C VAL A 87 3.64 -11.53 23.87
N GLU A 88 3.83 -11.83 25.17
CA GLU A 88 5.16 -12.02 25.74
C GLU A 88 5.83 -13.30 25.21
N GLY A 89 5.06 -14.34 24.94
CA GLY A 89 5.52 -15.60 24.37
C GLY A 89 5.59 -15.63 22.84
N SER A 90 5.17 -14.56 22.16
CA SER A 90 5.20 -14.48 20.71
C SER A 90 6.58 -14.12 20.18
N ALA A 91 6.74 -14.22 18.84
CA ALA A 91 8.00 -13.92 18.18
C ALA A 91 8.52 -12.51 18.47
N ASP A 92 9.83 -12.35 18.48
CA ASP A 92 10.50 -11.05 18.60
C ASP A 92 10.30 -10.18 17.36
N VAL A 93 10.33 -10.82 16.19
CA VAL A 93 10.08 -10.21 14.89
C VAL A 93 9.06 -11.05 14.16
N TYR A 94 8.03 -10.43 13.60
CA TYR A 94 6.99 -11.14 12.89
C TYR A 94 6.39 -10.34 11.74
N MET A 95 5.90 -11.08 10.74
CA MET A 95 5.21 -10.52 9.60
C MET A 95 3.72 -10.38 9.89
N LEU A 96 3.11 -9.33 9.36
CA LEU A 96 1.70 -9.00 9.58
C LEU A 96 1.08 -8.35 8.35
N ALA A 97 -0.23 -8.51 8.21
CA ALA A 97 -1.03 -7.68 7.32
C ALA A 97 -1.42 -6.38 8.04
N ASN A 98 -1.39 -5.26 7.34
CA ASN A 98 -1.54 -3.95 7.99
C ASN A 98 -2.92 -3.74 8.65
N ASP A 99 -3.97 -4.44 8.22
CA ASP A 99 -5.28 -4.41 8.86
C ASP A 99 -5.29 -5.03 10.27
N ASN A 100 -4.25 -5.78 10.63
CA ASN A 100 -4.05 -6.31 11.99
C ASN A 100 -3.48 -5.26 12.97
N ILE A 101 -2.94 -4.15 12.47
CA ILE A 101 -2.21 -3.15 13.28
C ILE A 101 -3.03 -2.59 14.45
N PRO A 102 -4.30 -2.18 14.29
CA PRO A 102 -5.05 -1.62 15.41
C PRO A 102 -5.13 -2.55 16.62
N ASP A 103 -5.39 -3.83 16.40
CA ASP A 103 -5.49 -4.81 17.50
C ASP A 103 -4.12 -5.16 18.08
N LEU A 104 -3.09 -5.23 17.24
CA LEU A 104 -1.72 -5.46 17.68
C LEU A 104 -1.20 -4.29 18.54
N VAL A 105 -1.49 -3.05 18.16
CA VAL A 105 -1.13 -1.86 18.96
C VAL A 105 -1.91 -1.85 20.28
N ALA A 106 -3.20 -2.15 20.26
CA ALA A 106 -4.02 -2.23 21.47
C ALA A 106 -3.51 -3.29 22.45
N ALA A 107 -2.95 -4.39 21.95
CA ALA A 107 -2.33 -5.44 22.75
C ALA A 107 -0.87 -5.14 23.18
N ASN A 108 -0.33 -3.97 22.81
CA ASN A 108 1.08 -3.61 23.01
C ASN A 108 2.05 -4.64 22.40
N ALA A 109 1.76 -5.07 21.18
CA ALA A 109 2.49 -6.10 20.47
C ALA A 109 3.42 -5.56 19.36
N LEU A 110 3.40 -4.26 19.09
CA LEU A 110 4.23 -3.59 18.09
C LEU A 110 5.02 -2.45 18.71
N ALA A 111 6.33 -2.46 18.51
CA ALA A 111 7.21 -1.37 18.88
C ALA A 111 7.11 -0.23 17.85
N GLU A 112 7.11 1.01 18.34
CA GLU A 112 7.15 2.21 17.53
C GLU A 112 8.54 2.38 16.88
N LEU A 113 8.57 2.79 15.63
CA LEU A 113 9.80 3.12 14.90
C LEU A 113 10.16 4.59 15.10
N GLY A 114 11.42 4.86 15.38
CA GLY A 114 11.95 6.23 15.52
C GLY A 114 13.31 6.38 14.85
N GLY A 115 13.82 7.61 14.82
CA GLY A 115 15.16 7.92 14.30
C GLY A 115 15.37 7.46 12.85
N SER A 116 16.49 6.81 12.60
CA SER A 116 16.85 6.34 11.26
C SER A 116 15.89 5.29 10.69
N TYR A 117 15.23 4.51 11.52
CA TYR A 117 14.24 3.52 11.06
C TYR A 117 12.98 4.20 10.53
N LEU A 118 12.50 5.25 11.20
CA LEU A 118 11.40 6.07 10.71
C LEU A 118 11.79 6.76 9.41
N ASP A 119 12.97 7.36 9.34
CA ASP A 119 13.49 8.03 8.13
C ASP A 119 13.59 7.05 6.96
N TYR A 120 14.02 5.82 7.21
CA TYR A 120 14.05 4.76 6.20
C TYR A 120 12.65 4.50 5.63
N VAL A 121 11.65 4.30 6.48
CA VAL A 121 10.28 4.03 6.04
C VAL A 121 9.73 5.19 5.20
N THR A 122 9.84 6.42 5.68
CA THR A 122 9.27 7.60 5.03
C THR A 122 9.98 7.98 3.73
N SER A 123 11.27 7.69 3.61
CA SER A 123 12.06 8.04 2.41
C SER A 123 12.03 6.99 1.31
N THR A 124 11.69 5.73 1.63
CA THR A 124 11.73 4.61 0.67
C THR A 124 10.36 4.07 0.28
N ASN A 125 9.29 4.58 0.86
CA ASN A 125 7.92 4.17 0.56
C ASN A 125 7.07 5.36 0.13
N SER A 126 6.01 5.09 -0.64
CA SER A 126 5.00 6.10 -0.96
C SER A 126 4.25 6.55 0.29
N ASP A 127 3.59 7.71 0.21
CA ASP A 127 2.79 8.24 1.32
C ASP A 127 1.68 7.27 1.73
N SER A 128 1.01 6.61 0.78
CA SER A 128 -0.04 5.64 1.06
C SER A 128 0.49 4.38 1.74
N ILE A 129 1.66 3.89 1.36
CA ILE A 129 2.31 2.74 2.01
C ILE A 129 2.78 3.12 3.42
N THR A 130 3.40 4.28 3.59
CA THR A 130 3.80 4.77 4.93
C THR A 130 2.56 4.91 5.85
N ALA A 131 1.46 5.45 5.32
CA ALA A 131 0.20 5.56 6.06
C ALA A 131 -0.36 4.17 6.46
N SER A 132 -0.15 3.13 5.65
CA SER A 132 -0.62 1.77 5.93
C SER A 132 0.02 1.12 7.17
N VAL A 133 1.14 1.63 7.63
CA VAL A 133 1.85 1.18 8.85
C VAL A 133 1.90 2.25 9.94
N THR A 134 1.14 3.32 9.77
CA THR A 134 1.01 4.41 10.75
C THR A 134 -0.30 4.27 11.50
N TYR A 135 -0.23 4.25 12.81
CA TYR A 135 -1.40 4.17 13.69
C TYR A 135 -1.18 5.03 14.94
N ASN A 136 -2.20 5.83 15.31
CA ASN A 136 -2.09 6.81 16.41
C ASN A 136 -0.84 7.72 16.27
N ASP A 137 -0.61 8.25 15.07
CA ASP A 137 0.51 9.12 14.70
C ASP A 137 1.91 8.47 14.83
N ALA A 138 2.00 7.16 14.98
CA ALA A 138 3.25 6.41 15.07
C ALA A 138 3.38 5.38 13.95
N VAL A 139 4.57 5.29 13.36
CA VAL A 139 4.93 4.19 12.46
C VAL A 139 5.31 2.99 13.31
N VAL A 140 4.65 1.86 13.12
CA VAL A 140 4.74 0.68 14.00
C VAL A 140 5.20 -0.59 13.32
N ALA A 141 5.53 -0.53 12.04
CA ALA A 141 6.08 -1.65 11.29
C ALA A 141 6.84 -1.16 10.06
N PHE A 142 7.71 -2.01 9.51
CA PHE A 142 8.39 -1.77 8.24
C PHE A 142 7.54 -2.33 7.10
N PRO A 143 7.12 -1.52 6.13
CA PRO A 143 6.46 -2.01 4.92
C PRO A 143 7.35 -3.00 4.17
N PHE A 144 6.74 -4.03 3.59
CA PHE A 144 7.49 -5.10 2.94
C PHE A 144 6.92 -5.44 1.56
N THR A 145 5.63 -5.79 1.48
CA THR A 145 4.92 -6.00 0.23
C THR A 145 3.64 -5.20 0.18
N SER A 146 3.13 -4.91 -1.02
CA SER A 146 1.89 -4.16 -1.21
C SER A 146 0.76 -5.06 -1.69
N ASN A 147 -0.47 -4.63 -1.42
CA ASN A 147 -1.70 -5.26 -1.88
C ASN A 147 -2.65 -4.21 -2.41
N THR A 148 -2.82 -4.17 -3.73
CA THR A 148 -3.75 -3.28 -4.42
C THR A 148 -4.16 -3.89 -5.74
N TRP A 149 -5.09 -3.23 -6.43
CA TRP A 149 -5.50 -3.60 -7.77
C TRP A 149 -5.17 -2.49 -8.77
N PHE A 150 -5.11 -2.87 -10.04
CA PHE A 150 -4.77 -2.02 -11.17
C PHE A 150 -5.51 -2.50 -12.41
N MET A 151 -5.11 -2.06 -13.58
CA MET A 151 -5.80 -2.37 -14.82
C MET A 151 -4.95 -3.25 -15.72
N TYR A 152 -5.56 -4.33 -16.22
CA TYR A 152 -5.07 -5.09 -17.38
C TYR A 152 -5.91 -4.76 -18.59
N TYR A 153 -5.29 -4.60 -19.74
CA TYR A 153 -6.00 -4.28 -20.97
C TYR A 153 -5.36 -4.93 -22.19
N ASP A 154 -6.16 -5.08 -23.24
CA ASP A 154 -5.72 -5.57 -24.54
C ASP A 154 -5.14 -4.43 -25.38
N LYS A 155 -3.83 -4.45 -25.61
CA LYS A 155 -3.12 -3.44 -26.41
C LYS A 155 -3.53 -3.41 -27.87
N SER A 156 -4.17 -4.45 -28.39
CA SER A 156 -4.72 -4.45 -29.74
C SER A 156 -6.03 -3.67 -29.84
N VAL A 157 -6.70 -3.38 -28.72
CA VAL A 157 -7.97 -2.65 -28.64
C VAL A 157 -7.78 -1.21 -28.16
N PHE A 158 -6.94 -1.00 -27.16
CA PHE A 158 -6.71 0.30 -26.55
C PHE A 158 -5.28 0.78 -26.75
N SER A 159 -5.14 2.04 -27.13
CA SER A 159 -3.85 2.75 -27.13
C SER A 159 -3.48 3.23 -25.73
N ASP A 160 -2.22 3.67 -25.56
CA ASP A 160 -1.74 4.28 -24.33
C ASP A 160 -2.52 5.55 -23.93
N GLU A 161 -3.09 6.25 -24.90
CA GLU A 161 -3.95 7.41 -24.63
C GLU A 161 -5.35 7.00 -24.22
N ASP A 162 -5.91 5.97 -24.84
CA ASP A 162 -7.27 5.49 -24.55
C ASP A 162 -7.43 5.06 -23.10
N ILE A 163 -6.42 4.39 -22.54
CA ILE A 163 -6.45 3.84 -21.17
C ILE A 163 -6.40 4.89 -20.07
N LYS A 164 -6.17 6.15 -20.41
CA LYS A 164 -6.20 7.26 -19.43
C LYS A 164 -7.61 7.70 -19.07
N SER A 165 -8.60 7.34 -19.91
CA SER A 165 -10.01 7.71 -19.72
C SER A 165 -10.89 6.48 -19.73
N PHE A 166 -11.57 6.24 -18.60
CA PHE A 166 -12.56 5.17 -18.48
C PHE A 166 -13.70 5.31 -19.50
N ASP A 167 -14.14 6.55 -19.74
CA ASP A 167 -15.19 6.85 -20.72
C ASP A 167 -14.75 6.53 -22.16
N THR A 168 -13.53 6.91 -22.53
CA THR A 168 -12.94 6.58 -23.83
C THR A 168 -12.81 5.08 -24.03
N MET A 169 -12.42 4.35 -22.98
CA MET A 169 -12.33 2.89 -23.04
C MET A 169 -13.70 2.25 -23.31
N LEU A 170 -14.76 2.75 -22.67
CA LEU A 170 -16.13 2.28 -22.89
C LEU A 170 -16.66 2.61 -24.31
N GLU A 171 -16.11 3.61 -24.97
CA GLU A 171 -16.43 3.90 -26.38
C GLU A 171 -15.75 2.93 -27.36
N LYS A 172 -14.55 2.46 -27.01
CA LYS A 172 -13.68 1.72 -27.94
C LYS A 172 -13.66 0.21 -27.72
N GLY A 173 -14.04 -0.27 -26.55
CA GLY A 173 -13.99 -1.69 -26.23
C GLY A 173 -14.86 -2.07 -25.07
N LYS A 174 -14.81 -3.35 -24.72
CA LYS A 174 -15.56 -3.94 -23.62
C LYS A 174 -14.73 -3.88 -22.33
N VAL A 175 -15.25 -3.23 -21.30
CA VAL A 175 -14.57 -3.03 -20.02
C VAL A 175 -15.32 -3.74 -18.90
N ALA A 176 -14.66 -4.65 -18.22
CA ALA A 176 -15.19 -5.32 -17.04
C ALA A 176 -14.62 -4.67 -15.77
N PHE A 177 -15.52 -4.27 -14.89
CA PHE A 177 -15.17 -3.67 -13.59
C PHE A 177 -15.99 -4.32 -12.47
N PRO A 178 -15.39 -4.66 -11.32
CA PRO A 178 -16.09 -5.31 -10.21
C PRO A 178 -16.96 -4.31 -9.43
N LEU A 179 -17.99 -3.78 -10.05
CA LEU A 179 -18.81 -2.71 -9.46
C LEU A 179 -19.61 -3.16 -8.24
N SER A 180 -19.98 -4.44 -8.18
CA SER A 180 -20.69 -5.02 -7.03
C SER A 180 -19.77 -5.48 -5.89
N ASP A 181 -18.47 -5.22 -6.00
CA ASP A 181 -17.48 -5.47 -4.96
C ASP A 181 -17.10 -4.17 -4.26
N SER A 182 -17.30 -4.12 -2.95
CA SER A 182 -17.05 -2.94 -2.12
C SER A 182 -15.59 -2.48 -2.10
N TRP A 183 -14.63 -3.38 -2.37
CA TRP A 183 -13.22 -3.02 -2.45
C TRP A 183 -12.84 -2.23 -3.70
N TYR A 184 -13.71 -2.26 -4.72
CA TYR A 184 -13.49 -1.60 -6.02
C TYR A 184 -14.35 -0.35 -6.24
N ILE A 185 -15.64 -0.40 -5.88
CA ILE A 185 -16.59 0.68 -6.22
C ILE A 185 -16.20 2.05 -5.64
N GLN A 186 -15.54 2.08 -4.49
CA GLN A 186 -15.09 3.31 -3.85
C GLN A 186 -14.20 4.18 -4.75
N ALA A 187 -13.51 3.56 -5.72
CA ALA A 187 -12.60 4.28 -6.61
C ALA A 187 -13.27 5.44 -7.36
N PHE A 188 -14.53 5.30 -7.70
CA PHE A 188 -15.33 6.35 -8.32
C PHE A 188 -15.69 7.45 -7.33
N TYR A 189 -16.17 7.11 -6.15
CA TYR A 189 -16.59 8.07 -5.13
C TYR A 189 -15.40 8.89 -4.60
N VAL A 190 -14.31 8.23 -4.27
CA VAL A 190 -13.07 8.90 -3.85
C VAL A 190 -12.51 9.78 -4.97
N GLY A 191 -12.63 9.35 -6.22
CA GLY A 191 -12.23 10.12 -7.39
C GLY A 191 -12.92 11.47 -7.50
N ASN A 192 -14.12 11.63 -6.95
CA ASN A 192 -14.85 12.91 -6.92
C ASN A 192 -14.92 13.56 -5.53
N GLY A 193 -13.94 13.29 -4.68
CA GLY A 193 -13.77 14.00 -3.41
C GLY A 193 -14.50 13.40 -2.22
N CYS A 194 -15.14 12.23 -2.35
CA CYS A 194 -15.62 11.47 -1.19
C CYS A 194 -14.43 10.94 -0.39
N SER A 195 -14.59 10.84 0.91
CA SER A 195 -13.53 10.44 1.82
C SER A 195 -13.98 9.43 2.86
N LEU A 196 -13.02 8.70 3.39
CA LEU A 196 -13.23 7.73 4.46
C LEU A 196 -12.31 8.12 5.61
N PHE A 197 -12.92 8.58 6.71
CA PHE A 197 -12.21 8.95 7.94
C PHE A 197 -11.12 10.01 7.73
N GLY A 198 -11.47 11.07 6.98
CA GLY A 198 -10.53 12.11 6.59
C GLY A 198 -9.45 11.57 5.66
N ASP A 199 -8.22 11.56 6.12
CA ASP A 199 -7.07 10.94 5.43
C ASP A 199 -6.98 9.41 5.64
N GLY A 200 -7.96 8.80 6.30
CA GLY A 200 -8.02 7.38 6.64
C GLY A 200 -7.69 7.07 8.10
N THR A 201 -7.37 8.07 8.91
CA THR A 201 -6.90 7.90 10.29
C THR A 201 -7.82 8.50 11.36
N ASP A 202 -8.77 9.35 10.97
CA ASP A 202 -9.67 10.07 11.88
C ASP A 202 -11.06 9.42 11.93
N ALA A 203 -11.28 8.55 12.91
CA ALA A 203 -12.58 7.91 13.14
C ALA A 203 -13.72 8.92 13.34
N ALA A 204 -13.43 10.07 13.96
CA ALA A 204 -14.43 11.11 14.21
C ALA A 204 -14.90 11.82 12.95
N ALA A 205 -14.08 11.87 11.91
CA ALA A 205 -14.46 12.42 10.61
C ALA A 205 -15.54 11.61 9.89
N GLY A 206 -15.66 10.33 10.21
CA GLY A 206 -16.62 9.42 9.59
C GLY A 206 -16.37 9.18 8.10
N ILE A 207 -17.34 8.57 7.45
CA ILE A 207 -17.35 8.36 5.99
C ILE A 207 -18.16 9.49 5.35
N ASP A 208 -17.56 10.19 4.40
CA ASP A 208 -18.18 11.29 3.67
C ASP A 208 -18.44 10.90 2.21
N PHE A 209 -19.47 10.08 2.02
CA PHE A 209 -20.06 9.76 0.72
C PHE A 209 -21.40 10.50 0.59
N ASP A 210 -21.40 11.78 0.95
CA ASP A 210 -22.59 12.62 1.09
C ASP A 210 -22.61 13.78 0.09
N GLY A 211 -23.82 14.32 -0.11
CA GLY A 211 -24.06 15.50 -0.87
C GLY A 211 -23.96 15.32 -2.39
N GLU A 212 -23.87 16.45 -3.08
CA GLU A 212 -23.84 16.50 -4.55
C GLU A 212 -22.67 15.74 -5.17
N LYS A 213 -21.49 15.80 -4.54
CA LYS A 213 -20.29 15.12 -5.04
C LYS A 213 -20.48 13.59 -5.14
N ALA A 214 -21.11 13.00 -4.15
CA ALA A 214 -21.39 11.56 -4.13
C ALA A 214 -22.58 11.19 -5.03
N ALA A 215 -23.66 11.98 -4.98
CA ALA A 215 -24.83 11.78 -5.83
C ALA A 215 -24.48 11.85 -7.32
N ALA A 216 -23.59 12.77 -7.70
CA ALA A 216 -23.09 12.87 -9.07
C ALA A 216 -22.36 11.62 -9.55
N VAL A 217 -21.61 10.96 -8.67
CA VAL A 217 -20.94 9.68 -8.98
C VAL A 217 -21.98 8.58 -9.18
N THR A 218 -22.96 8.45 -8.29
CA THR A 218 -24.03 7.46 -8.43
C THR A 218 -24.79 7.67 -9.72
N ASP A 219 -25.14 8.91 -10.05
CA ASP A 219 -25.83 9.27 -11.29
C ASP A 219 -25.01 8.91 -12.54
N TYR A 220 -23.68 9.17 -12.50
CA TYR A 220 -22.76 8.73 -13.54
C TYR A 220 -22.72 7.19 -13.69
N LEU A 221 -22.70 6.46 -12.58
CA LEU A 221 -22.65 5.00 -12.60
C LEU A 221 -23.95 4.38 -13.15
N VAL A 222 -25.07 5.07 -13.05
CA VAL A 222 -26.32 4.66 -13.74
C VAL A 222 -26.09 4.56 -15.24
N ASP A 223 -25.44 5.53 -15.84
CA ASP A 223 -25.10 5.52 -17.26
C ASP A 223 -24.00 4.49 -17.60
N VAL A 224 -23.04 4.28 -16.72
CA VAL A 224 -21.99 3.26 -16.89
C VAL A 224 -22.60 1.88 -17.00
N VAL A 225 -23.48 1.48 -16.07
CA VAL A 225 -24.08 0.14 -16.08
C VAL A 225 -25.06 -0.05 -17.26
N ALA A 226 -25.61 1.02 -17.78
CA ALA A 226 -26.45 1.01 -18.98
C ALA A 226 -25.65 0.94 -20.29
N ASN A 227 -24.36 1.23 -20.25
CA ASN A 227 -23.51 1.17 -21.43
C ASN A 227 -23.31 -0.29 -21.87
N PRO A 228 -23.60 -0.64 -23.12
CA PRO A 228 -23.48 -2.02 -23.60
C PRO A 228 -22.04 -2.55 -23.61
N ASN A 229 -21.04 -1.68 -23.50
CA ASN A 229 -19.64 -2.04 -23.39
C ASN A 229 -19.15 -2.23 -21.94
N PHE A 230 -19.99 -1.95 -20.96
CA PHE A 230 -19.70 -2.24 -19.56
C PHE A 230 -20.14 -3.65 -19.18
N ILE A 231 -19.25 -4.36 -18.51
CA ILE A 231 -19.54 -5.69 -17.94
C ILE A 231 -19.25 -5.62 -16.42
N ASN A 232 -20.22 -6.01 -15.59
CA ASN A 232 -19.93 -6.20 -14.19
C ASN A 232 -19.05 -7.44 -14.01
N ASP A 233 -17.86 -7.25 -13.49
CA ASP A 233 -16.92 -8.34 -13.26
C ASP A 233 -17.24 -9.05 -11.95
N ALA A 234 -18.10 -10.04 -12.05
CA ALA A 234 -18.46 -10.93 -10.95
C ALA A 234 -18.27 -12.38 -11.40
N ASP A 235 -17.97 -13.25 -10.44
CA ASP A 235 -17.86 -14.70 -10.67
C ASP A 235 -16.88 -15.09 -11.79
N GLY A 236 -15.81 -14.31 -11.96
CA GLY A 236 -14.78 -14.55 -12.96
C GLY A 236 -15.14 -14.13 -14.40
N ALA A 237 -16.20 -13.35 -14.58
CA ALA A 237 -16.68 -12.93 -15.90
C ALA A 237 -15.64 -12.15 -16.70
N GLY A 238 -14.87 -11.27 -16.05
CA GLY A 238 -13.84 -10.48 -16.70
C GLY A 238 -12.73 -11.33 -17.31
N LEU A 239 -12.17 -12.25 -16.54
CA LEU A 239 -11.10 -13.14 -17.01
C LEU A 239 -11.59 -14.10 -18.11
N ALA A 240 -12.79 -14.67 -17.93
CA ALA A 240 -13.41 -15.51 -18.96
C ALA A 240 -13.61 -14.73 -20.27
N GLY A 241 -14.05 -13.47 -20.17
CA GLY A 241 -14.22 -12.59 -21.32
C GLY A 241 -12.91 -12.18 -21.99
N LEU A 242 -11.81 -12.01 -21.25
CA LEU A 242 -10.49 -11.81 -21.84
C LEU A 242 -10.05 -13.02 -22.68
N ARG A 243 -10.34 -14.23 -22.21
CA ARG A 243 -10.00 -15.47 -22.93
C ARG A 243 -10.76 -15.66 -24.22
N ASP A 244 -12.03 -15.29 -24.26
CA ASP A 244 -12.88 -15.45 -25.45
C ASP A 244 -12.99 -14.20 -26.33
N GLY A 245 -12.35 -13.08 -25.92
CA GLY A 245 -12.34 -11.82 -26.64
C GLY A 245 -13.58 -10.95 -26.45
N SER A 246 -14.51 -11.33 -25.56
CA SER A 246 -15.70 -10.54 -25.24
C SER A 246 -15.45 -9.42 -24.20
N VAL A 247 -14.28 -9.41 -23.58
CA VAL A 247 -13.81 -8.37 -22.66
C VAL A 247 -12.40 -7.94 -23.10
N ASN A 248 -12.11 -6.64 -23.03
CA ASN A 248 -10.85 -6.08 -23.48
C ASN A 248 -10.06 -5.37 -22.36
N ALA A 249 -10.66 -5.15 -21.21
CA ALA A 249 -9.99 -4.65 -20.03
C ALA A 249 -10.65 -5.18 -18.76
N VAL A 250 -9.83 -5.43 -17.74
CA VAL A 250 -10.27 -5.83 -16.39
C VAL A 250 -9.51 -5.07 -15.33
N PHE A 251 -10.11 -4.94 -14.16
CA PHE A 251 -9.47 -4.36 -12.98
C PHE A 251 -9.24 -5.47 -11.95
N SER A 252 -7.98 -5.74 -11.67
CA SER A 252 -7.57 -6.84 -10.80
C SER A 252 -6.15 -6.60 -10.27
N GLY A 253 -5.63 -7.53 -9.50
CA GLY A 253 -4.28 -7.44 -8.94
C GLY A 253 -3.32 -8.47 -9.51
N THR A 254 -2.16 -8.59 -8.86
CA THR A 254 -1.08 -9.51 -9.25
C THR A 254 -1.51 -10.98 -9.24
N TRP A 255 -2.53 -11.34 -8.47
CA TRP A 255 -3.06 -12.71 -8.38
C TRP A 255 -3.66 -13.25 -9.67
N ASN A 256 -4.00 -12.38 -10.62
CA ASN A 256 -4.50 -12.77 -11.95
C ASN A 256 -3.46 -12.60 -13.09
N ALA A 257 -2.23 -12.20 -12.77
CA ALA A 257 -1.21 -11.87 -13.77
C ALA A 257 -0.95 -13.01 -14.77
N GLU A 258 -0.78 -14.23 -14.28
CA GLU A 258 -0.52 -15.40 -15.13
C GLU A 258 -1.70 -15.70 -16.04
N ALA A 259 -2.91 -15.69 -15.49
CA ALA A 259 -4.11 -15.98 -16.27
C ALA A 259 -4.40 -14.92 -17.34
N VAL A 260 -4.15 -13.64 -17.03
CA VAL A 260 -4.27 -12.57 -18.03
C VAL A 260 -3.19 -12.69 -19.11
N LYS A 261 -1.96 -13.04 -18.74
CA LYS A 261 -0.87 -13.28 -19.71
C LYS A 261 -1.20 -14.45 -20.65
N GLU A 262 -1.79 -15.52 -20.12
CA GLU A 262 -2.27 -16.63 -20.96
C GLU A 262 -3.37 -16.18 -21.94
N ALA A 263 -4.29 -15.32 -21.47
CA ALA A 263 -5.40 -14.84 -22.30
C ALA A 263 -4.97 -13.88 -23.39
N LEU A 264 -4.10 -12.93 -23.09
CA LEU A 264 -3.73 -11.82 -24.00
C LEU A 264 -2.36 -11.97 -24.66
N GLY A 265 -1.48 -12.80 -24.12
CA GLY A 265 -0.13 -12.99 -24.64
C GLY A 265 0.64 -11.66 -24.70
N ASP A 266 1.21 -11.36 -25.87
CA ASP A 266 1.98 -10.12 -26.11
C ASP A 266 1.10 -8.85 -26.15
N ASN A 267 -0.22 -9.01 -26.24
CA ASN A 267 -1.16 -7.90 -26.17
C ASN A 267 -1.55 -7.51 -24.73
N MET A 268 -1.02 -8.21 -23.71
CA MET A 268 -1.25 -7.81 -22.34
C MET A 268 -0.63 -6.45 -22.04
N GLY A 269 -1.46 -5.46 -21.74
CA GLY A 269 -1.08 -4.19 -21.19
C GLY A 269 -1.43 -4.14 -19.71
N VAL A 270 -0.64 -3.41 -18.95
CA VAL A 270 -0.88 -3.11 -17.53
C VAL A 270 -0.70 -1.63 -17.28
N ALA A 271 -1.54 -1.04 -16.47
CA ALA A 271 -1.48 0.38 -16.15
C ALA A 271 -2.10 0.68 -14.79
N ALA A 272 -1.75 1.85 -14.25
CA ALA A 272 -2.48 2.48 -13.16
C ALA A 272 -3.91 2.84 -13.60
N LEU A 273 -4.73 3.34 -12.67
CA LEU A 273 -6.14 3.55 -12.92
C LEU A 273 -6.41 4.75 -13.82
N PRO A 274 -7.43 4.67 -14.69
CA PRO A 274 -7.86 5.79 -15.51
C PRO A 274 -8.59 6.85 -14.69
N SER A 275 -8.81 8.01 -15.30
CA SER A 275 -9.78 8.98 -14.85
C SER A 275 -11.13 8.74 -15.53
N PHE A 276 -12.21 9.22 -14.91
CA PHE A 276 -13.52 9.30 -15.49
C PHE A 276 -14.03 10.74 -15.49
N ASN A 277 -14.90 11.09 -16.41
CA ASN A 277 -15.36 12.47 -16.58
C ASN A 277 -16.75 12.66 -15.98
N LEU A 278 -16.82 13.61 -15.04
CA LEU A 278 -18.07 14.08 -14.46
C LEU A 278 -18.33 15.52 -14.91
N ASN A 279 -19.29 15.70 -15.81
CA ASN A 279 -19.74 17.02 -16.25
C ASN A 279 -18.60 17.97 -16.69
N GLY A 280 -17.59 17.41 -17.38
CA GLY A 280 -16.47 18.16 -17.90
C GLY A 280 -15.23 18.19 -16.97
N THR A 281 -15.30 17.58 -15.81
CA THR A 281 -14.18 17.45 -14.87
C THR A 281 -13.65 16.02 -14.85
N ASP A 282 -12.35 15.85 -15.05
CA ASP A 282 -11.70 14.57 -14.94
C ASP A 282 -11.48 14.20 -13.47
N CYS A 283 -11.97 13.03 -13.08
CA CYS A 283 -11.90 12.50 -11.73
C CYS A 283 -10.98 11.28 -11.72
N GLN A 284 -9.91 11.33 -10.94
CA GLN A 284 -8.97 10.22 -10.85
C GLN A 284 -9.52 9.09 -10.00
N MET A 285 -9.72 7.92 -10.61
CA MET A 285 -10.01 6.70 -9.84
C MET A 285 -8.83 6.36 -8.93
N LYS A 286 -9.13 5.93 -7.71
CA LYS A 286 -8.12 5.53 -6.73
C LYS A 286 -8.49 4.22 -6.07
N SER A 287 -7.59 3.24 -6.12
CA SER A 287 -7.78 1.96 -5.44
C SER A 287 -7.45 2.07 -3.95
N PHE A 288 -8.07 1.21 -3.15
CA PHE A 288 -7.53 0.92 -1.83
C PHE A 288 -6.17 0.25 -1.95
N ILE A 289 -5.24 0.66 -1.09
CA ILE A 289 -3.96 -0.01 -0.93
C ILE A 289 -3.76 -0.41 0.52
N GLY A 290 -3.20 -1.59 0.72
CA GLY A 290 -2.69 -2.09 1.98
C GLY A 290 -1.27 -2.58 1.81
N SER A 291 -0.65 -2.98 2.91
CA SER A 291 0.68 -3.57 2.93
C SER A 291 0.72 -4.78 3.83
N LYS A 292 1.69 -5.65 3.55
CA LYS A 292 2.21 -6.59 4.51
C LYS A 292 3.52 -6.03 5.02
N ALA A 293 3.77 -6.18 6.29
CA ALA A 293 4.83 -5.48 6.99
C ALA A 293 5.56 -6.39 7.97
N ILE A 294 6.68 -5.92 8.47
CA ILE A 294 7.50 -6.60 9.47
C ILE A 294 7.51 -5.76 10.74
N GLY A 295 7.03 -6.33 11.83
CA GLY A 295 6.92 -5.68 13.13
C GLY A 295 7.86 -6.29 14.18
N VAL A 296 8.11 -5.52 15.23
CA VAL A 296 8.95 -5.91 16.36
C VAL A 296 8.11 -5.93 17.62
N ASN A 297 8.19 -7.04 18.34
CA ASN A 297 7.52 -7.19 19.64
C ASN A 297 8.24 -6.33 20.69
N PRO A 298 7.52 -5.47 21.45
CA PRO A 298 8.13 -4.67 22.51
C PRO A 298 8.77 -5.49 23.64
N ASN A 299 8.39 -6.77 23.76
CA ASN A 299 8.93 -7.69 24.76
C ASN A 299 10.18 -8.45 24.31
N ALA A 300 10.72 -8.13 23.11
CA ALA A 300 11.96 -8.75 22.64
C ALA A 300 13.10 -8.58 23.64
N GLU A 301 13.87 -9.64 23.89
CA GLU A 301 14.97 -9.63 24.86
C GLU A 301 16.00 -8.55 24.54
N ASN A 302 16.29 -8.36 23.25
CA ASN A 302 17.18 -7.30 22.79
C ASN A 302 16.49 -6.50 21.67
N MET A 303 15.94 -5.35 22.05
CA MET A 303 15.23 -4.46 21.12
C MET A 303 16.12 -3.91 20.01
N GLN A 304 17.40 -3.63 20.29
CA GLN A 304 18.31 -3.11 19.30
C GLN A 304 18.55 -4.14 18.18
N VAL A 305 18.81 -5.39 18.54
CA VAL A 305 19.04 -6.47 17.57
C VAL A 305 17.75 -6.84 16.83
N ALA A 306 16.63 -6.92 17.55
CA ALA A 306 15.33 -7.24 16.92
C ALA A 306 14.90 -6.15 15.91
N MET A 307 15.07 -4.89 16.27
CA MET A 307 14.73 -3.76 15.39
C MET A 307 15.65 -3.72 14.17
N ALA A 308 16.94 -3.95 14.36
CA ALA A 308 17.90 -4.04 13.26
C ALA A 308 17.60 -5.21 12.32
N LEU A 309 17.20 -6.37 12.86
CA LEU A 309 16.79 -7.51 12.04
C LEU A 309 15.54 -7.18 11.22
N ALA A 310 14.51 -6.60 11.83
CA ALA A 310 13.29 -6.24 11.12
C ALA A 310 13.58 -5.25 9.98
N ALA A 311 14.41 -4.24 10.23
CA ALA A 311 14.86 -3.29 9.23
C ALA A 311 15.66 -3.97 8.10
N TYR A 312 16.51 -4.92 8.43
CA TYR A 312 17.29 -5.68 7.46
C TYR A 312 16.41 -6.52 6.55
N LEU A 313 15.45 -7.27 7.14
CA LEU A 313 14.50 -8.09 6.39
C LEU A 313 13.59 -7.25 5.48
N ALA A 314 13.27 -6.03 5.86
CA ALA A 314 12.53 -5.07 5.06
C ALA A 314 13.44 -4.14 4.22
N GLY A 315 14.72 -4.38 4.21
CA GLY A 315 15.71 -3.61 3.46
C GLY A 315 15.61 -3.84 1.96
N GLU A 316 16.28 -2.99 1.20
CA GLU A 316 16.25 -2.98 -0.27
C GLU A 316 16.70 -4.32 -0.85
N ASP A 317 17.85 -4.84 -0.40
CA ASP A 317 18.39 -6.11 -0.89
C ASP A 317 17.50 -7.30 -0.54
N ALA A 318 16.98 -7.34 0.69
CA ALA A 318 16.09 -8.42 1.14
C ALA A 318 14.75 -8.41 0.41
N GLN A 319 14.18 -7.23 0.13
CA GLN A 319 12.97 -7.10 -0.69
C GLN A 319 13.22 -7.53 -2.14
N LYS A 320 14.37 -7.20 -2.70
CA LYS A 320 14.75 -7.65 -4.06
C LYS A 320 14.88 -9.17 -4.12
N ASP A 321 15.57 -9.78 -3.17
CA ASP A 321 15.68 -11.23 -3.06
C ASP A 321 14.32 -11.91 -2.89
N HIS A 322 13.43 -11.32 -2.08
CA HIS A 322 12.07 -11.82 -1.89
C HIS A 322 11.26 -11.80 -3.19
N TYR A 323 11.37 -10.71 -3.96
CA TYR A 323 10.77 -10.63 -5.28
C TYR A 323 11.32 -11.70 -6.22
N ASP A 324 12.63 -11.88 -6.26
CA ASP A 324 13.26 -12.86 -7.14
C ASP A 324 12.86 -14.31 -6.79
N MET A 325 12.61 -14.59 -5.52
CA MET A 325 12.24 -15.94 -5.05
C MET A 325 10.73 -16.19 -5.07
N ARG A 326 9.90 -15.18 -4.84
CA ARG A 326 8.45 -15.35 -4.67
C ARG A 326 7.59 -14.56 -5.66
N ASN A 327 8.19 -13.68 -6.44
CA ASN A 327 7.48 -12.82 -7.39
C ASN A 327 6.37 -11.95 -6.75
N ILE A 328 6.61 -11.50 -5.51
CA ILE A 328 5.73 -10.58 -4.80
C ILE A 328 6.38 -9.19 -4.80
N LEU A 329 5.61 -8.19 -5.20
CA LEU A 329 6.13 -6.85 -5.44
C LEU A 329 6.58 -6.15 -4.15
N PRO A 330 7.78 -5.55 -4.14
CA PRO A 330 8.29 -4.80 -2.99
C PRO A 330 7.57 -3.47 -2.81
N THR A 331 7.58 -2.96 -1.58
CA THR A 331 7.09 -1.60 -1.25
C THR A 331 8.17 -0.53 -1.42
N ASN A 332 9.44 -0.91 -1.29
CA ASN A 332 10.55 0.03 -1.40
C ASN A 332 10.68 0.54 -2.83
N THR A 333 10.53 1.85 -3.02
CA THR A 333 10.55 2.50 -4.33
C THR A 333 11.92 2.49 -5.01
N ASN A 334 12.99 2.19 -4.27
CA ASN A 334 14.35 2.08 -4.81
C ASN A 334 14.65 0.68 -5.37
N VAL A 335 13.84 -0.32 -5.04
CA VAL A 335 14.03 -1.67 -5.60
C VAL A 335 13.59 -1.67 -7.05
N ALA A 336 14.58 -1.75 -7.94
CA ALA A 336 14.34 -1.84 -9.38
C ALA A 336 13.86 -3.25 -9.74
N VAL A 337 12.67 -3.33 -10.29
CA VAL A 337 12.09 -4.56 -10.84
C VAL A 337 11.76 -4.30 -12.30
N ASP A 338 12.40 -5.03 -13.21
CA ASP A 338 12.15 -4.94 -14.65
C ASP A 338 10.96 -5.80 -15.04
N ASP A 339 9.76 -5.29 -14.70
CA ASP A 339 8.48 -5.96 -14.91
C ASP A 339 7.40 -4.89 -15.13
N GLU A 340 6.60 -5.06 -16.18
CA GLU A 340 5.48 -4.15 -16.50
C GLU A 340 4.46 -4.07 -15.36
N ILE A 341 4.20 -5.17 -14.67
CA ILE A 341 3.27 -5.21 -13.53
C ILE A 341 3.85 -4.44 -12.35
N ALA A 342 5.13 -4.62 -12.06
CA ALA A 342 5.80 -3.86 -11.00
C ALA A 342 5.76 -2.35 -11.26
N ALA A 343 5.99 -1.94 -12.50
CA ALA A 343 5.91 -0.53 -12.90
C ALA A 343 4.48 0.03 -12.72
N ALA A 344 3.46 -0.73 -13.12
CA ALA A 344 2.07 -0.34 -12.95
C ALA A 344 1.67 -0.24 -11.47
N VAL A 345 2.07 -1.20 -10.64
CA VAL A 345 1.80 -1.16 -9.19
C VAL A 345 2.52 0.01 -8.52
N ALA A 346 3.76 0.31 -8.90
CA ALA A 346 4.47 1.48 -8.41
C ALA A 346 3.73 2.78 -8.77
N ASP A 347 3.22 2.90 -9.99
CA ASP A 347 2.42 4.04 -10.42
C ASP A 347 1.09 4.14 -9.63
N VAL A 348 0.41 3.01 -9.39
CA VAL A 348 -0.78 2.98 -8.53
C VAL A 348 -0.45 3.46 -7.11
N MET A 349 0.61 2.95 -6.50
CA MET A 349 1.02 3.34 -5.15
C MET A 349 1.23 4.85 -5.03
N ILE A 350 1.86 5.46 -6.04
CA ILE A 350 2.23 6.87 -6.01
C ILE A 350 1.06 7.77 -6.40
N ASN A 351 0.30 7.41 -7.43
CA ASN A 351 -0.59 8.35 -8.11
C ASN A 351 -2.08 7.98 -8.04
N THR A 352 -2.45 6.70 -7.90
CA THR A 352 -3.84 6.26 -8.03
C THR A 352 -4.29 5.34 -6.90
N SER A 353 -3.84 5.60 -5.69
CA SER A 353 -4.26 4.84 -4.52
C SER A 353 -4.54 5.71 -3.31
N ILE A 354 -5.35 5.18 -2.41
CA ILE A 354 -5.50 5.67 -1.04
C ILE A 354 -5.30 4.49 -0.08
N MET A 355 -4.79 4.79 1.10
CA MET A 355 -4.69 3.79 2.16
C MET A 355 -6.10 3.32 2.55
N GLN A 356 -6.30 2.00 2.59
CA GLN A 356 -7.50 1.45 3.21
C GLN A 356 -7.50 1.81 4.70
N PRO A 357 -8.53 2.51 5.19
CA PRO A 357 -8.53 2.99 6.57
C PRO A 357 -8.39 1.88 7.60
N LEU A 358 -7.63 2.14 8.66
CA LEU A 358 -7.34 1.17 9.73
C LEU A 358 -8.28 1.31 10.94
N VAL A 359 -9.11 2.34 10.98
CA VAL A 359 -10.05 2.56 12.09
C VAL A 359 -11.11 1.47 12.15
N PRO A 360 -11.56 1.04 13.35
CA PRO A 360 -12.54 -0.05 13.49
C PRO A 360 -13.86 0.21 12.75
N GLU A 361 -14.28 1.48 12.65
CA GLU A 361 -15.50 1.93 11.97
C GLU A 361 -15.46 1.70 10.46
N MET A 362 -14.31 1.36 9.89
CA MET A 362 -14.21 0.93 8.48
C MET A 362 -15.11 -0.29 8.18
N SER A 363 -15.41 -1.10 9.18
CA SER A 363 -16.35 -2.21 9.05
C SER A 363 -17.73 -1.79 8.56
N ASN A 364 -18.13 -0.53 8.79
CA ASN A 364 -19.42 0.00 8.37
C ASN A 364 -19.48 0.34 6.87
N TYR A 365 -18.35 0.38 6.19
CA TYR A 365 -18.26 0.71 4.77
C TYR A 365 -18.71 -0.43 3.85
N TRP A 366 -18.33 -1.67 4.16
CA TRP A 366 -18.32 -2.78 3.19
C TRP A 366 -19.72 -3.14 2.67
N SER A 367 -20.67 -3.41 3.56
CA SER A 367 -22.02 -3.81 3.15
C SER A 367 -22.79 -2.72 2.42
N PRO A 368 -22.83 -1.46 2.88
CA PRO A 368 -23.53 -0.40 2.14
C PRO A 368 -22.95 -0.15 0.75
N ALA A 369 -21.63 -0.19 0.59
CA ALA A 369 -20.98 -0.03 -0.71
C ALA A 369 -21.29 -1.20 -1.65
N GLU A 370 -21.22 -2.43 -1.16
CA GLU A 370 -21.59 -3.62 -1.92
C GLU A 370 -23.06 -3.57 -2.38
N ASN A 371 -23.94 -3.19 -1.48
CA ASN A 371 -25.38 -3.07 -1.79
C ASN A 371 -25.64 -2.02 -2.86
N MET A 372 -24.94 -0.88 -2.83
CA MET A 372 -25.04 0.13 -3.88
C MET A 372 -24.61 -0.43 -5.23
N GLY A 373 -23.47 -1.12 -5.28
CA GLY A 373 -22.98 -1.74 -6.50
C GLY A 373 -23.92 -2.79 -7.07
N LYS A 374 -24.50 -3.64 -6.21
CA LYS A 374 -25.50 -4.63 -6.59
C LYS A 374 -26.79 -3.98 -7.11
N ALA A 375 -27.25 -2.92 -6.45
CA ALA A 375 -28.45 -2.19 -6.87
C ALA A 375 -28.26 -1.49 -8.23
N LEU A 376 -27.08 -0.90 -8.46
CA LEU A 376 -26.71 -0.32 -9.76
C LEU A 376 -26.75 -1.37 -10.87
N VAL A 377 -26.09 -2.50 -10.66
CA VAL A 377 -26.02 -3.60 -11.65
C VAL A 377 -27.40 -4.20 -11.92
N ALA A 378 -28.26 -4.28 -10.91
CA ALA A 378 -29.64 -4.77 -11.04
C ALA A 378 -30.60 -3.77 -11.71
N GLY A 379 -30.15 -2.53 -11.98
CA GLY A 379 -31.00 -1.49 -12.55
C GLY A 379 -32.00 -0.87 -11.56
N GLU A 380 -31.78 -1.07 -10.27
CA GLU A 380 -32.64 -0.52 -9.21
C GLU A 380 -32.32 0.95 -8.90
N VAL A 381 -31.13 1.41 -9.28
CA VAL A 381 -30.73 2.81 -9.18
C VAL A 381 -30.93 3.49 -10.53
N THR A 382 -31.66 4.59 -10.50
CA THR A 382 -32.01 5.39 -11.67
C THR A 382 -31.56 6.84 -11.47
N HIS A 383 -31.59 7.66 -12.52
CA HIS A 383 -31.34 9.09 -12.38
C HIS A 383 -32.31 9.77 -11.40
N ASP A 384 -33.55 9.27 -11.32
CA ASP A 384 -34.58 9.84 -10.43
C ASP A 384 -34.32 9.54 -8.94
N ASN A 385 -33.73 8.38 -8.61
CA ASN A 385 -33.53 7.96 -7.22
C ASN A 385 -32.04 7.97 -6.79
N ALA A 386 -31.12 8.31 -7.68
CA ALA A 386 -29.67 8.26 -7.39
C ALA A 386 -29.28 9.08 -6.15
N ALA A 387 -29.80 10.30 -6.02
CA ALA A 387 -29.51 11.16 -4.88
C ALA A 387 -30.03 10.57 -3.56
N GLU A 388 -31.25 10.04 -3.55
CA GLU A 388 -31.83 9.38 -2.36
C GLU A 388 -31.05 8.12 -1.98
N LYS A 389 -30.75 7.26 -2.94
CA LYS A 389 -29.97 6.03 -2.71
C LYS A 389 -28.57 6.32 -2.19
N THR A 390 -27.94 7.40 -2.68
CA THR A 390 -26.63 7.84 -2.21
C THR A 390 -26.69 8.34 -0.76
N ALA A 391 -27.70 9.12 -0.42
CA ALA A 391 -27.91 9.58 0.96
C ALA A 391 -28.17 8.41 1.92
N ASP A 392 -28.97 7.43 1.50
CA ASP A 392 -29.21 6.21 2.28
C ASP A 392 -27.92 5.41 2.49
N MET A 393 -27.10 5.27 1.47
CA MET A 393 -25.80 4.61 1.56
C MET A 393 -24.89 5.32 2.57
N ASN A 394 -24.75 6.63 2.47
CA ASN A 394 -23.93 7.40 3.41
C ASN A 394 -24.44 7.28 4.86
N THR A 395 -25.73 7.31 5.07
CA THR A 395 -26.33 7.10 6.39
C THR A 395 -25.98 5.70 6.93
N ALA A 396 -26.11 4.66 6.11
CA ALA A 396 -25.76 3.29 6.51
C ALA A 396 -24.28 3.13 6.85
N MET A 397 -23.38 3.80 6.09
CA MET A 397 -21.93 3.80 6.35
C MET A 397 -21.53 4.48 7.67
N ASN A 398 -22.39 5.35 8.21
CA ASN A 398 -22.14 6.10 9.44
C ASN A 398 -23.05 5.66 10.60
N THR A 399 -23.72 4.55 10.45
CA THR A 399 -24.56 3.96 11.48
C THR A 399 -23.91 2.66 11.93
N ASP A 400 -23.60 2.56 13.22
CA ASP A 400 -23.09 1.32 13.77
C ASP A 400 -24.13 0.23 13.56
N ALA A 401 -23.69 -0.91 13.02
CA ALA A 401 -24.54 -2.09 12.95
C ALA A 401 -25.01 -2.39 14.37
N ALA A 402 -26.33 -2.41 14.58
CA ALA A 402 -26.91 -2.72 15.88
C ALA A 402 -26.30 -4.04 16.36
N GLN A 403 -25.70 -3.99 17.57
CA GLN A 403 -25.14 -5.14 18.26
C GLN A 403 -26.21 -6.21 18.48
#